data_8e1b8fb60a06b18251d28ed48d9099ba
#
_entry.id   8e1b8fb60a06b18251d28ed48d9099ba
#
_cell.length_a   1.000
_cell.length_b   1.000
_cell.length_c   1.000
_cell.angle_alpha   90.00
_cell.angle_beta   90.00
_cell.angle_gamma   90.00
#
_symmetry.space_group_name_H-M   'P 1'
#
loop_
_entity.id
_entity.type
_entity.pdbx_description
1 polymer ?
#
loop_
_entity_poly.entity_id
_entity_poly.type
_entity_poly.pdbx_seq_one_letter_code
_entity_poly.pdbx_strand_id
1 'polypeptide(L)'
;MQLFILIGLMCLINTILPDFIRNYLKISRFWKSTTNAAAQMQQELDAAREELDNVHSAQHSGEYARKIKTMRAERKVADVEAKIQMSKKMEVLKQSSIDTVAYYASKVLFSFIVVIVCARNRNSAVMIFDDSFNLAPLGGLLSFPTGIYNAISVPAWAFSCNFTFSLLYGLVKK
;
A
#
# COMPACT_ATOMS: atom_id res chain seq x y z
N MET A 1 28.20 8.51 -19.99
CA MET A 1 27.63 7.15 -19.94
C MET A 1 27.15 6.73 -18.56
N GLN A 2 27.89 7.00 -17.48
CA GLN A 2 27.47 6.61 -16.11
C GLN A 2 26.11 7.21 -15.68
N LEU A 3 25.88 8.48 -16.02
CA LEU A 3 24.65 9.19 -15.64
C LEU A 3 23.39 8.62 -16.33
N PHE A 4 23.53 8.17 -17.59
CA PHE A 4 22.50 7.51 -18.36
C PHE A 4 22.01 6.22 -17.69
N ILE A 5 22.93 5.35 -17.32
CA ILE A 5 22.66 4.06 -16.68
C ILE A 5 22.07 4.27 -15.27
N LEU A 6 22.65 5.20 -14.50
CA LEU A 6 22.22 5.50 -13.13
C LEU A 6 20.78 5.97 -13.09
N ILE A 7 20.39 6.90 -13.95
CA ILE A 7 19.01 7.40 -14.01
C ILE A 7 18.05 6.30 -14.47
N GLY A 8 18.42 5.51 -15.48
CA GLY A 8 17.61 4.38 -15.94
C GLY A 8 17.35 3.37 -14.82
N LEU A 9 18.40 3.01 -14.08
CA LEU A 9 18.31 2.08 -12.96
C LEU A 9 17.46 2.64 -11.81
N MET A 10 17.60 3.93 -11.49
CA MET A 10 16.73 4.59 -10.49
C MET A 10 15.27 4.60 -10.91
N CYS A 11 14.96 4.86 -12.18
CA CYS A 11 13.59 4.83 -12.68
C CYS A 11 13.00 3.41 -12.64
N LEU A 12 13.81 2.39 -12.95
CA LEU A 12 13.42 0.99 -12.86
C LEU A 12 13.12 0.59 -11.42
N ILE A 13 13.99 0.96 -10.49
CA ILE A 13 13.77 0.73 -9.05
C ILE A 13 12.48 1.44 -8.60
N ASN A 14 12.28 2.71 -8.99
CA ASN A 14 11.06 3.45 -8.65
C ASN A 14 9.78 2.77 -9.13
N THR A 15 9.84 2.04 -10.23
CA THR A 15 8.67 1.32 -10.77
C THR A 15 8.41 -0.01 -10.06
N ILE A 16 9.47 -0.77 -9.73
CA ILE A 16 9.35 -2.14 -9.21
C ILE A 16 9.23 -2.14 -7.67
N LEU A 17 9.99 -1.29 -6.98
CA LEU A 17 10.16 -1.34 -5.54
C LEU A 17 8.87 -1.16 -4.74
N PRO A 18 7.93 -0.26 -5.09
CA PRO A 18 6.68 -0.11 -4.35
C PRO A 18 5.83 -1.39 -4.36
N ASP A 19 5.78 -2.07 -5.49
CA ASP A 19 5.04 -3.34 -5.60
C ASP A 19 5.76 -4.47 -4.87
N PHE A 20 7.09 -4.48 -4.87
CA PHE A 20 7.88 -5.41 -4.07
C PHE A 20 7.62 -5.21 -2.57
N ILE A 21 7.60 -3.97 -2.08
CA ILE A 21 7.27 -3.64 -0.69
C ILE A 21 5.87 -4.14 -0.34
N ARG A 22 4.89 -3.89 -1.19
CA ARG A 22 3.50 -4.31 -0.97
C ARG A 22 3.35 -5.82 -0.94
N ASN A 23 4.00 -6.55 -1.86
CA ASN A 23 3.80 -7.99 -2.01
C ASN A 23 4.65 -8.82 -1.05
N TYR A 24 5.90 -8.41 -0.79
CA TYR A 24 6.85 -9.20 0.00
C TYR A 24 6.96 -8.75 1.45
N LEU A 25 7.00 -7.46 1.71
CA LEU A 25 7.24 -6.98 3.08
C LEU A 25 5.99 -7.03 3.95
N LYS A 26 4.76 -6.92 3.38
CA LYS A 26 3.48 -6.91 4.13
C LYS A 26 3.65 -6.20 5.48
N ILE A 27 3.98 -4.91 5.41
CA ILE A 27 4.38 -4.07 6.56
C ILE A 27 3.36 -4.15 7.70
N SER A 28 2.09 -4.40 7.34
CA SER A 28 1.03 -4.65 8.30
C SER A 28 1.29 -5.81 9.27
N ARG A 29 2.12 -6.79 8.89
CA ARG A 29 2.50 -7.90 9.79
C ARG A 29 3.46 -7.47 10.89
N PHE A 30 4.35 -6.51 10.61
CA PHE A 30 5.25 -5.95 11.62
C PHE A 30 4.54 -5.02 12.59
N TRP A 31 3.45 -4.40 12.13
CA TRP A 31 2.62 -3.51 12.96
C TRP A 31 1.48 -4.25 13.66
N LYS A 32 1.47 -5.57 13.71
CA LYS A 32 0.52 -6.33 14.50
C LYS A 32 0.76 -6.00 15.98
N SER A 33 0.15 -4.91 16.41
CA SER A 33 -0.04 -4.62 17.83
C SER A 33 -0.76 -5.86 18.40
N THR A 34 -0.11 -6.54 19.31
CA THR A 34 -0.66 -7.67 20.05
C THR A 34 -1.87 -7.12 20.82
N THR A 35 -3.04 -7.19 20.22
CA THR A 35 -4.22 -6.56 20.78
C THR A 35 -4.74 -7.51 21.85
N ASN A 36 -4.44 -7.17 23.11
CA ASN A 36 -5.13 -7.72 24.30
C ASN A 36 -6.66 -7.62 24.16
N ALA A 37 -7.14 -6.70 23.31
CA ALA A 37 -8.55 -6.54 22.96
C ALA A 37 -9.19 -7.78 22.31
N ALA A 38 -8.47 -8.53 21.48
CA ALA A 38 -9.02 -9.74 20.88
C ALA A 38 -9.19 -10.86 21.92
N ALA A 39 -8.26 -10.97 22.87
CA ALA A 39 -8.35 -11.91 23.97
C ALA A 39 -9.50 -11.53 24.94
N GLN A 40 -9.66 -10.24 25.22
CA GLN A 40 -10.77 -9.74 26.05
C GLN A 40 -12.14 -10.01 25.41
N MET A 41 -12.29 -9.75 24.11
CA MET A 41 -13.54 -10.05 23.39
C MET A 41 -13.86 -11.55 23.37
N GLN A 42 -12.82 -12.39 23.32
CA GLN A 42 -13.00 -13.84 23.38
C GLN A 42 -13.44 -14.31 24.75
N GLN A 43 -12.89 -13.72 25.81
CA GLN A 43 -13.34 -13.96 27.20
C GLN A 43 -14.78 -13.51 27.42
N GLU A 44 -15.19 -12.35 26.88
CA GLU A 44 -16.58 -11.88 26.93
C GLU A 44 -17.55 -12.84 26.22
N LEU A 45 -17.13 -13.43 25.09
CA LEU A 45 -17.93 -14.42 24.38
C LEU A 45 -18.09 -15.70 25.19
N ASP A 46 -17.00 -16.20 25.75
CA ASP A 46 -17.02 -17.42 26.55
C ASP A 46 -17.87 -17.23 27.81
N ALA A 47 -17.78 -16.07 28.48
CA ALA A 47 -18.64 -15.74 29.62
C ALA A 47 -20.13 -15.62 29.23
N ALA A 48 -20.44 -15.03 28.05
CA ALA A 48 -21.80 -14.93 27.56
C ALA A 48 -22.40 -16.31 27.21
N ARG A 49 -21.59 -17.23 26.70
CA ARG A 49 -22.00 -18.62 26.42
C ARG A 49 -22.22 -19.41 27.71
N GLU A 50 -21.35 -19.24 28.68
CA GLU A 50 -21.53 -19.87 30.00
C GLU A 50 -22.78 -19.38 30.69
N GLU A 51 -23.13 -18.08 30.59
CA GLU A 51 -24.39 -17.53 31.08
C GLU A 51 -25.59 -18.18 30.36
N LEU A 52 -25.52 -18.41 29.07
CA LEU A 52 -26.55 -19.08 28.30
C LEU A 52 -26.75 -20.54 28.76
N ASP A 53 -25.64 -21.29 28.90
CA ASP A 53 -25.68 -22.69 29.36
C ASP A 53 -26.22 -22.81 30.81
N ASN A 54 -25.87 -21.86 31.67
CA ASN A 54 -26.40 -21.78 33.03
C ASN A 54 -27.93 -21.52 33.05
N VAL A 55 -28.43 -20.69 32.13
CA VAL A 55 -29.87 -20.44 31.98
C VAL A 55 -30.59 -21.67 31.43
N HIS A 56 -29.96 -22.43 30.54
CA HIS A 56 -30.52 -23.68 30.02
C HIS A 56 -30.57 -24.81 31.06
N SER A 57 -29.57 -24.91 31.92
CA SER A 57 -29.45 -25.95 32.95
C SER A 57 -30.25 -25.63 34.24
N ALA A 58 -30.52 -24.36 34.48
CA ALA A 58 -31.25 -23.95 35.69
C ALA A 58 -32.74 -24.33 35.58
N GLN A 59 -33.21 -25.08 36.58
CA GLN A 59 -34.60 -25.46 36.74
C GLN A 59 -35.42 -24.26 37.26
N HIS A 60 -36.01 -23.48 36.33
CA HIS A 60 -36.81 -22.30 36.70
C HIS A 60 -38.30 -22.68 36.89
N SER A 61 -38.92 -22.16 37.93
CA SER A 61 -40.28 -22.44 38.37
C SER A 61 -41.39 -21.88 37.46
N GLY A 62 -41.08 -21.42 36.24
CA GLY A 62 -42.05 -20.91 35.29
C GLY A 62 -41.51 -20.93 33.85
N GLU A 63 -42.24 -21.56 32.94
CA GLU A 63 -41.86 -21.70 31.52
C GLU A 63 -41.68 -20.34 30.83
N TYR A 64 -42.50 -19.37 31.14
CA TYR A 64 -42.44 -18.00 30.60
C TYR A 64 -41.18 -17.25 31.06
N ALA A 65 -40.84 -17.35 32.36
CA ALA A 65 -39.66 -16.70 32.92
C ALA A 65 -38.35 -17.30 32.31
N ARG A 66 -38.36 -18.61 32.08
CA ARG A 66 -37.25 -19.30 31.39
C ARG A 66 -37.07 -18.78 29.97
N LYS A 67 -38.17 -18.71 29.21
CA LYS A 67 -38.11 -18.24 27.79
C LYS A 67 -37.60 -16.80 27.67
N ILE A 68 -37.99 -15.89 28.59
CA ILE A 68 -37.48 -14.52 28.59
C ILE A 68 -35.96 -14.47 28.89
N LYS A 69 -35.51 -15.25 29.89
CA LYS A 69 -34.09 -15.30 30.26
C LYS A 69 -33.25 -15.88 29.14
N THR A 70 -33.70 -16.95 28.50
CA THR A 70 -33.02 -17.55 27.35
C THR A 70 -32.92 -16.56 26.20
N MET A 71 -34.00 -15.87 25.83
CA MET A 71 -33.95 -14.86 24.76
C MET A 71 -33.03 -13.68 25.07
N ARG A 72 -32.89 -13.31 26.34
CA ARG A 72 -31.93 -12.24 26.76
C ARG A 72 -30.48 -12.74 26.64
N ALA A 73 -30.19 -13.96 27.06
CA ALA A 73 -28.88 -14.55 26.98
C ALA A 73 -28.45 -14.77 25.49
N GLU A 74 -29.36 -15.28 24.67
CA GLU A 74 -29.15 -15.43 23.23
C GLU A 74 -28.84 -14.09 22.55
N ARG A 75 -29.57 -13.02 22.90
CA ARG A 75 -29.27 -11.67 22.37
C ARG A 75 -27.90 -11.17 22.80
N LYS A 76 -27.48 -11.40 24.05
CA LYS A 76 -26.15 -11.05 24.51
C LYS A 76 -25.05 -11.76 23.70
N VAL A 77 -25.19 -13.06 23.48
CA VAL A 77 -24.25 -13.84 22.66
C VAL A 77 -24.21 -13.28 21.25
N ALA A 78 -25.35 -13.04 20.61
CA ALA A 78 -25.43 -12.49 19.26
C ALA A 78 -24.80 -11.09 19.17
N ASP A 79 -25.01 -10.22 20.17
CA ASP A 79 -24.39 -8.90 20.22
C ASP A 79 -22.86 -8.96 20.35
N VAL A 80 -22.34 -9.87 21.18
CA VAL A 80 -20.89 -10.07 21.33
C VAL A 80 -20.29 -10.66 20.04
N GLU A 81 -20.95 -11.63 19.43
CA GLU A 81 -20.50 -12.20 18.14
C GLU A 81 -20.50 -11.14 17.03
N ALA A 82 -21.52 -10.29 16.96
CA ALA A 82 -21.56 -9.17 16.02
C ALA A 82 -20.40 -8.19 16.24
N LYS A 83 -20.09 -7.86 17.52
CA LYS A 83 -18.93 -7.01 17.86
C LYS A 83 -17.60 -7.64 17.42
N ILE A 84 -17.43 -8.94 17.65
CA ILE A 84 -16.22 -9.69 17.21
C ILE A 84 -16.11 -9.67 15.68
N GLN A 85 -17.20 -9.90 14.96
CA GLN A 85 -17.18 -9.84 13.49
C GLN A 85 -16.85 -8.43 12.97
N MET A 86 -17.42 -7.39 13.61
CA MET A 86 -17.10 -6.00 13.26
C MET A 86 -15.63 -5.68 13.54
N SER A 87 -15.10 -6.07 14.68
CA SER A 87 -13.68 -5.83 15.03
C SER A 87 -12.73 -6.54 14.05
N LYS A 88 -13.03 -7.78 13.67
CA LYS A 88 -12.26 -8.52 12.64
C LYS A 88 -12.31 -7.81 11.27
N LYS A 89 -13.48 -7.34 10.84
CA LYS A 89 -13.62 -6.57 9.60
C LYS A 89 -12.82 -5.26 9.66
N MET A 90 -12.89 -4.54 10.77
CA MET A 90 -12.12 -3.31 10.99
C MET A 90 -10.61 -3.55 11.01
N GLU A 91 -10.17 -4.67 11.58
CA GLU A 91 -8.75 -5.05 11.59
C GLU A 91 -8.24 -5.33 10.18
N VAL A 92 -8.98 -6.08 9.37
CA VAL A 92 -8.65 -6.34 7.96
C VAL A 92 -8.62 -5.04 7.15
N LEU A 93 -9.57 -4.13 7.37
CA LEU A 93 -9.59 -2.81 6.71
C LEU A 93 -8.38 -1.96 7.13
N LYS A 94 -8.05 -1.90 8.42
CA LYS A 94 -6.84 -1.20 8.90
C LYS A 94 -5.57 -1.79 8.29
N GLN A 95 -5.46 -3.11 8.23
CA GLN A 95 -4.33 -3.80 7.66
C GLN A 95 -4.15 -3.47 6.18
N SER A 96 -5.24 -3.51 5.40
CA SER A 96 -5.24 -3.12 3.98
C SER A 96 -4.90 -1.64 3.79
N SER A 97 -5.38 -0.76 4.68
CA SER A 97 -5.09 0.68 4.61
C SER A 97 -3.62 0.97 4.89
N ILE A 98 -3.00 0.32 5.88
CA ILE A 98 -1.58 0.49 6.21
C ILE A 98 -0.70 0.07 5.03
N ASP A 99 -0.98 -1.08 4.40
CA ASP A 99 -0.23 -1.54 3.24
C ASP A 99 -0.39 -0.59 2.03
N THR A 100 -1.57 -0.02 1.86
CA THR A 100 -1.84 0.96 0.81
C THR A 100 -1.10 2.27 1.06
N VAL A 101 -1.13 2.78 2.29
CA VAL A 101 -0.41 4.01 2.67
C VAL A 101 1.10 3.80 2.52
N ALA A 102 1.65 2.67 2.95
CA ALA A 102 3.05 2.34 2.81
C ALA A 102 3.48 2.28 1.33
N TYR A 103 2.64 1.72 0.46
CA TYR A 103 2.86 1.69 -0.98
C TYR A 103 2.97 3.12 -1.57
N TYR A 104 1.99 3.99 -1.29
CA TYR A 104 2.01 5.34 -1.81
C TYR A 104 3.13 6.18 -1.20
N ALA A 105 3.39 6.04 0.09
CA ALA A 105 4.49 6.75 0.76
C ALA A 105 5.85 6.39 0.16
N SER A 106 6.11 5.10 -0.09
CA SER A 106 7.35 4.66 -0.74
C SER A 106 7.46 5.20 -2.16
N LYS A 107 6.38 5.17 -2.94
CA LYS A 107 6.36 5.69 -4.32
C LYS A 107 6.66 7.19 -4.36
N VAL A 108 6.04 7.98 -3.48
CA VAL A 108 6.28 9.43 -3.38
C VAL A 108 7.72 9.71 -2.98
N LEU A 109 8.25 8.99 -2.00
CA LEU A 109 9.62 9.17 -1.50
C LEU A 109 10.65 8.90 -2.60
N PHE A 110 10.53 7.79 -3.34
CA PHE A 110 11.43 7.47 -4.45
C PHE A 110 11.27 8.43 -5.61
N SER A 111 10.04 8.84 -5.95
CA SER A 111 9.81 9.88 -6.97
C SER A 111 10.50 11.19 -6.59
N PHE A 112 10.45 11.57 -5.32
CA PHE A 112 11.11 12.78 -4.82
C PHE A 112 12.64 12.69 -4.94
N ILE A 113 13.23 11.53 -4.67
CA ILE A 113 14.68 11.29 -4.86
C ILE A 113 15.05 11.48 -6.34
N VAL A 114 14.27 10.91 -7.27
CA VAL A 114 14.51 11.08 -8.71
C VAL A 114 14.45 12.56 -9.10
N VAL A 115 13.48 13.31 -8.60
CA VAL A 115 13.33 14.75 -8.85
C VAL A 115 14.56 15.52 -8.32
N ILE A 116 15.06 15.21 -7.13
CA ILE A 116 16.26 15.85 -6.57
C ILE A 116 17.49 15.56 -7.46
N VAL A 117 17.68 14.32 -7.88
CA VAL A 117 18.79 13.95 -8.78
C VAL A 117 18.68 14.68 -10.10
N CYS A 118 17.48 14.77 -10.69
CA CYS A 118 17.25 15.52 -11.92
C CYS A 118 17.52 17.02 -11.74
N ALA A 119 17.09 17.62 -10.62
CA ALA A 119 17.29 19.03 -10.32
C ALA A 119 18.79 19.36 -10.14
N ARG A 120 19.53 18.47 -9.49
CA ARG A 120 20.96 18.65 -9.27
C ARG A 120 21.80 18.55 -10.54
N ASN A 121 21.36 17.71 -11.48
CA ASN A 121 22.03 17.46 -12.75
C ASN A 121 21.30 18.08 -13.96
N ARG A 122 20.43 19.06 -13.74
CA ARG A 122 19.56 19.60 -14.78
C ARG A 122 20.30 20.20 -15.99
N ASN A 123 21.52 20.72 -15.77
CA ASN A 123 22.34 21.36 -16.80
C ASN A 123 23.26 20.36 -17.53
N SER A 124 23.23 19.09 -17.13
CA SER A 124 24.05 18.05 -17.76
C SER A 124 23.26 17.37 -18.88
N ALA A 125 23.90 17.18 -20.04
CA ALA A 125 23.37 16.33 -21.10
C ALA A 125 23.65 14.85 -20.78
N VAL A 126 22.66 14.01 -20.92
CA VAL A 126 22.78 12.56 -20.73
C VAL A 126 23.42 11.93 -21.98
N MET A 127 23.01 12.41 -23.14
CA MET A 127 23.47 11.95 -24.45
C MET A 127 23.50 13.13 -25.41
N ILE A 128 24.55 13.20 -26.20
CA ILE A 128 24.72 14.18 -27.27
C ILE A 128 24.78 13.36 -28.55
N PHE A 129 23.94 13.69 -29.53
CA PHE A 129 23.90 13.03 -30.81
C PHE A 129 24.79 13.79 -31.81
N ASP A 130 25.39 13.07 -32.74
CA ASP A 130 26.12 13.65 -33.81
C ASP A 130 25.20 14.43 -34.77
N ASP A 131 25.73 15.38 -35.52
CA ASP A 131 24.97 16.22 -36.46
C ASP A 131 24.23 15.45 -37.55
N SER A 132 24.57 14.17 -37.72
CA SER A 132 23.88 13.22 -38.62
C SER A 132 22.42 12.95 -38.16
N PHE A 133 22.09 13.14 -36.91
CA PHE A 133 20.77 12.94 -36.34
C PHE A 133 20.11 14.29 -36.05
N ASN A 134 19.12 14.64 -36.85
CA ASN A 134 18.34 15.85 -36.61
C ASN A 134 17.14 15.54 -35.74
N LEU A 135 17.18 15.98 -34.51
CA LEU A 135 16.06 15.83 -33.52
C LEU A 135 14.94 16.85 -33.74
N ALA A 136 14.95 17.66 -34.77
CA ALA A 136 13.87 18.61 -35.10
C ALA A 136 12.56 17.84 -35.39
N PRO A 137 11.40 18.34 -34.92
CA PRO A 137 11.15 19.58 -34.16
C PRO A 137 11.30 19.45 -32.65
N LEU A 138 11.52 18.23 -32.10
CA LEU A 138 11.51 17.95 -30.67
C LEU A 138 12.83 18.29 -29.97
N GLY A 139 13.89 18.59 -30.72
CA GLY A 139 15.24 18.83 -30.20
C GLY A 139 15.29 19.88 -29.09
N GLY A 140 14.56 21.00 -29.25
CA GLY A 140 14.50 22.03 -28.22
C GLY A 140 13.85 21.59 -26.91
N LEU A 141 12.87 20.71 -26.97
CA LEU A 141 12.17 20.18 -25.80
C LEU A 141 13.01 19.10 -25.11
N LEU A 142 13.68 18.25 -25.88
CA LEU A 142 14.54 17.20 -25.36
C LEU A 142 15.82 17.75 -24.72
N SER A 143 16.34 18.86 -25.26
CA SER A 143 17.54 19.50 -24.74
C SER A 143 17.27 20.45 -23.56
N PHE A 144 16.02 20.82 -23.29
CA PHE A 144 15.70 21.70 -22.17
C PHE A 144 15.97 21.00 -20.82
N PRO A 145 16.65 21.62 -19.85
CA PRO A 145 17.13 23.02 -19.80
C PRO A 145 18.62 23.19 -20.18
N THR A 146 19.28 22.19 -20.74
CA THR A 146 20.73 22.24 -21.02
C THR A 146 21.10 23.26 -22.10
N GLY A 147 20.18 23.54 -23.04
CA GLY A 147 20.41 24.41 -24.17
C GLY A 147 21.41 23.88 -25.21
N ILE A 148 21.91 22.66 -25.08
CA ILE A 148 22.85 22.04 -26.02
C ILE A 148 22.06 21.46 -27.19
N TYR A 149 22.42 21.86 -28.38
CA TYR A 149 21.78 21.36 -29.61
C TYR A 149 22.00 19.85 -29.76
N ASN A 150 21.01 19.13 -30.28
CA ASN A 150 21.03 17.66 -30.46
C ASN A 150 21.39 16.85 -29.18
N ALA A 151 21.02 17.34 -27.98
CA ALA A 151 21.29 16.65 -26.75
C ALA A 151 19.98 16.25 -26.05
N ILE A 152 20.05 15.16 -25.26
CA ILE A 152 18.97 14.78 -24.35
C ILE A 152 19.36 15.21 -22.94
N SER A 153 18.50 16.01 -22.31
CA SER A 153 18.67 16.46 -20.93
C SER A 153 18.32 15.36 -19.93
N VAL A 154 18.86 15.46 -18.71
CA VAL A 154 18.56 14.54 -17.59
C VAL A 154 17.07 14.47 -17.29
N PRO A 155 16.31 15.57 -17.19
CA PRO A 155 14.86 15.51 -16.97
C PRO A 155 14.09 14.81 -18.08
N ALA A 156 14.43 15.08 -19.35
CA ALA A 156 13.77 14.43 -20.50
C ALA A 156 14.02 12.93 -20.50
N TRP A 157 15.25 12.52 -20.22
CA TRP A 157 15.62 11.10 -20.13
C TRP A 157 14.90 10.40 -18.97
N ALA A 158 14.90 11.00 -17.78
CA ALA A 158 14.21 10.44 -16.60
C ALA A 158 12.70 10.29 -16.84
N PHE A 159 12.07 11.26 -17.50
CA PHE A 159 10.65 11.18 -17.86
C PHE A 159 10.38 10.03 -18.84
N SER A 160 11.18 9.91 -19.89
CA SER A 160 11.05 8.85 -20.89
C SER A 160 11.25 7.46 -20.27
N CYS A 161 12.28 7.29 -19.43
CA CYS A 161 12.52 6.03 -18.73
C CYS A 161 11.36 5.66 -17.78
N ASN A 162 10.90 6.62 -16.97
CA ASN A 162 9.82 6.36 -16.02
C ASN A 162 8.52 5.98 -16.75
N PHE A 163 8.20 6.66 -17.83
CA PHE A 163 7.05 6.36 -18.67
C PHE A 163 7.14 4.97 -19.30
N THR A 164 8.28 4.65 -19.92
CA THR A 164 8.52 3.37 -20.59
C THR A 164 8.46 2.21 -19.60
N PHE A 165 9.15 2.32 -18.45
CA PHE A 165 9.12 1.27 -17.42
C PHE A 165 7.75 1.10 -16.81
N SER A 166 6.99 2.18 -16.61
CA SER A 166 5.62 2.11 -16.11
C SER A 166 4.69 1.37 -17.08
N LEU A 167 4.82 1.62 -18.40
CA LEU A 167 4.07 0.91 -19.43
C LEU A 167 4.45 -0.57 -19.49
N LEU A 168 5.75 -0.88 -19.56
CA LEU A 168 6.24 -2.26 -19.61
C LEU A 168 5.79 -3.05 -18.37
N TYR A 169 5.91 -2.45 -17.20
CA TYR A 169 5.47 -3.08 -15.97
C TYR A 169 3.95 -3.34 -15.94
N GLY A 170 3.17 -2.40 -16.47
CA GLY A 170 1.73 -2.56 -16.62
C GLY A 170 1.34 -3.70 -17.57
N LEU A 171 2.13 -3.97 -18.60
CA LEU A 171 1.92 -5.09 -19.53
C LEU A 171 2.28 -6.45 -18.90
N VAL A 172 3.35 -6.50 -18.13
CA VAL A 172 3.80 -7.75 -17.46
C VAL A 172 2.84 -8.16 -16.31
N LYS A 173 2.17 -7.20 -15.70
CA LYS A 173 1.29 -7.44 -14.55
C LYS A 173 -0.14 -7.88 -14.95
N LYS A 174 -0.48 -7.79 -16.23
CA LYS A 174 -1.74 -8.33 -16.77
C LYS A 174 -1.65 -9.82 -16.96
#